data_25f304fe4aed243e2128514c2f0b811d
#
_entry.id   25f304fe4aed243e2128514c2f0b811d
#
_cell.length_a   1.000
_cell.length_b   1.000
_cell.length_c   1.000
_cell.angle_alpha   90.00
_cell.angle_beta   90.00
_cell.angle_gamma   90.00
#
_symmetry.space_group_name_H-M   'P 1'
#
loop_
_entity.id
_entity.type
_entity.pdbx_description
1 polymer ?
#
loop_
_entity_poly.entity_id
_entity_poly.type
_entity_poly.pdbx_seq_one_letter_code
_entity_poly.pdbx_strand_id
1 'polypeptide(L)'
;AAAVLLQMEEGTLLYTGDFTTFEQETVGMQRFTGVLKRGVDVAVVEATYGSRIHAPRSHEVRRLLDAIGDVIADGGRVLIPAFAVGRAQELVLALRNYIRRTKKKFPVYVDGLIRNVNAVFSHNPHYLADRYRKEALRGEELFYTNGIESVTTKAQRDKIIASGEPCVIIASSGMLTGGVSPVYAERIVEGRKNLLA
;
A
#
# COMPACT_ATOMS: atom_id res chain seq x y z
N ALA A 1 5.49 6.54 10.16
CA ALA A 1 4.88 7.07 11.40
C ALA A 1 5.86 6.87 12.55
N ALA A 2 5.81 7.72 13.55
CA ALA A 2 6.63 7.64 14.75
C ALA A 2 5.80 8.06 15.96
N ALA A 3 6.01 7.36 17.09
CA ALA A 3 5.54 7.82 18.39
C ALA A 3 6.68 8.57 19.08
N VAL A 4 6.32 9.55 19.87
CA VAL A 4 7.27 10.38 20.62
C VAL A 4 6.99 10.24 22.12
N LEU A 5 8.02 9.92 22.90
CA LEU A 5 7.99 9.95 24.35
C LEU A 5 8.81 11.16 24.82
N LEU A 6 8.15 12.11 25.46
CA LEU A 6 8.79 13.24 26.11
C LEU A 6 8.95 12.93 27.60
N GLN A 7 10.17 13.11 28.11
CA GLN A 7 10.47 12.98 29.53
C GLN A 7 10.89 14.37 30.04
N MET A 8 10.17 14.87 31.02
CA MET A 8 10.35 16.21 31.61
C MET A 8 10.48 16.06 33.15
N GLU A 9 10.87 17.10 33.83
CA GLU A 9 10.93 17.11 35.30
C GLU A 9 9.55 16.88 35.94
N GLU A 10 8.52 17.42 35.30
CA GLU A 10 7.12 17.37 35.75
C GLU A 10 6.42 16.05 35.44
N GLY A 11 6.98 15.22 34.54
CA GLY A 11 6.36 13.96 34.15
C GLY A 11 6.69 13.50 32.72
N THR A 12 5.99 12.48 32.29
CA THR A 12 6.16 11.85 30.99
C THR A 12 4.92 12.00 30.13
N LEU A 13 5.14 12.36 28.84
CA LEU A 13 4.07 12.47 27.85
C LEU A 13 4.35 11.53 26.68
N LEU A 14 3.39 10.68 26.34
CA LEU A 14 3.41 9.87 25.12
C LEU A 14 2.50 10.50 24.08
N TYR A 15 3.04 10.80 22.90
CA TYR A 15 2.30 11.14 21.69
C TYR A 15 2.41 9.98 20.69
N THR A 16 1.31 9.32 20.36
CA THR A 16 1.37 8.09 19.55
C THR A 16 1.62 8.36 18.08
N GLY A 17 1.27 9.53 17.56
CA GLY A 17 1.07 9.69 16.13
C GLY A 17 0.07 8.67 15.60
N ASP A 18 0.00 8.49 14.29
CA ASP A 18 -0.79 7.41 13.68
C ASP A 18 -0.11 6.07 13.94
N PHE A 19 -0.85 5.07 14.40
CA PHE A 19 -0.30 3.75 14.71
C PHE A 19 -1.22 2.61 14.29
N THR A 20 -0.67 1.41 14.26
CA THR A 20 -1.42 0.18 14.02
C THR A 20 -1.06 -0.88 15.05
N THR A 21 -2.04 -1.66 15.47
CA THR A 21 -1.89 -2.77 16.43
C THR A 21 -1.78 -4.13 15.73
N PHE A 22 -1.72 -4.18 14.42
CA PHE A 22 -1.57 -5.41 13.64
C PHE A 22 -0.39 -5.30 12.66
N GLU A 23 0.15 -6.46 12.30
CA GLU A 23 1.25 -6.56 11.32
C GLU A 23 0.79 -6.12 9.94
N GLN A 24 1.60 -5.31 9.28
CA GLN A 24 1.44 -4.91 7.88
C GLN A 24 2.46 -5.64 7.01
N GLU A 25 2.29 -5.58 5.69
CA GLU A 25 3.28 -6.15 4.78
C GLU A 25 4.61 -5.39 4.84
N THR A 26 4.56 -4.05 4.84
CA THR A 26 5.76 -3.21 4.77
C THR A 26 6.43 -3.01 6.12
N VAL A 27 5.65 -2.76 7.17
CA VAL A 27 6.17 -2.45 8.51
C VAL A 27 5.44 -3.31 9.55
N GLY A 28 6.13 -3.62 10.64
CA GLY A 28 5.53 -4.32 11.76
C GLY A 28 4.51 -3.44 12.51
N MET A 29 3.75 -4.07 13.39
CA MET A 29 2.85 -3.34 14.29
C MET A 29 3.63 -2.50 15.30
N GLN A 30 3.04 -1.38 15.69
CA GLN A 30 3.58 -0.54 16.75
C GLN A 30 3.48 -1.27 18.10
N ARG A 31 4.59 -1.32 18.83
CA ARG A 31 4.66 -1.97 20.15
C ARG A 31 5.04 -0.96 21.22
N PHE A 32 4.09 -0.58 22.03
CA PHE A 32 4.29 0.35 23.15
C PHE A 32 4.68 -0.33 24.47
N THR A 33 4.83 -1.65 24.48
CA THR A 33 5.01 -2.43 25.74
C THR A 33 6.17 -1.95 26.60
N GLY A 34 7.28 -1.54 26.00
CA GLY A 34 8.44 -1.02 26.75
C GLY A 34 8.19 0.34 27.40
N VAL A 35 7.37 1.17 26.78
CA VAL A 35 6.98 2.51 27.26
C VAL A 35 5.92 2.37 28.34
N LEU A 36 4.87 1.60 28.07
CA LEU A 36 3.74 1.43 29.00
C LEU A 36 4.14 0.73 30.30
N LYS A 37 5.15 -0.16 30.28
CA LYS A 37 5.67 -0.77 31.51
C LYS A 37 6.34 0.23 32.47
N ARG A 38 6.85 1.35 31.95
CA ARG A 38 7.45 2.41 32.77
C ARG A 38 6.42 3.39 33.32
N GLY A 39 5.20 3.32 32.79
CA GLY A 39 4.16 4.31 33.04
C GLY A 39 4.35 5.59 32.22
N VAL A 40 3.26 6.25 31.93
CA VAL A 40 3.23 7.60 31.36
C VAL A 40 2.18 8.42 32.11
N ASP A 41 2.45 9.67 32.39
CA ASP A 41 1.54 10.54 33.13
C ASP A 41 0.43 11.07 32.22
N VAL A 42 0.77 11.35 30.96
CA VAL A 42 -0.17 11.84 29.95
C VAL A 42 0.05 11.07 28.64
N ALA A 43 -1.05 10.65 27.99
CA ALA A 43 -1.02 10.08 26.66
C ALA A 43 -1.94 10.85 25.71
N VAL A 44 -1.40 11.26 24.57
CA VAL A 44 -2.15 11.78 23.43
C VAL A 44 -2.20 10.69 22.37
N VAL A 45 -3.40 10.16 22.14
CA VAL A 45 -3.63 8.95 21.33
C VAL A 45 -4.52 9.30 20.15
N GLU A 46 -4.15 8.89 18.93
CA GLU A 46 -5.01 8.98 17.78
C GLU A 46 -6.24 8.07 17.97
N ALA A 47 -7.39 8.47 17.44
CA ALA A 47 -8.63 7.73 17.57
C ALA A 47 -9.46 7.73 16.27
N THR A 48 -8.80 7.77 15.12
CA THR A 48 -9.43 7.82 13.80
C THR A 48 -10.48 6.72 13.62
N TYR A 49 -10.20 5.55 14.13
CA TYR A 49 -11.12 4.40 14.11
C TYR A 49 -11.53 3.93 15.50
N GLY A 50 -11.43 4.79 16.50
CA GLY A 50 -11.70 4.43 17.89
C GLY A 50 -13.10 3.89 18.18
N SER A 51 -14.08 4.22 17.34
CA SER A 51 -15.48 3.75 17.44
C SER A 51 -15.85 2.64 16.45
N ARG A 52 -14.90 2.12 15.66
CA ARG A 52 -15.19 1.13 14.62
C ARG A 52 -14.32 -0.10 14.77
N ILE A 53 -14.95 -1.27 14.62
CA ILE A 53 -14.26 -2.56 14.52
C ILE A 53 -14.10 -2.87 13.03
N HIS A 54 -12.87 -3.00 12.59
CA HIS A 54 -12.56 -3.41 11.22
C HIS A 54 -12.71 -4.92 11.06
N ALA A 55 -13.16 -5.34 9.87
CA ALA A 55 -13.05 -6.73 9.48
C ALA A 55 -11.57 -7.19 9.50
N PRO A 56 -11.29 -8.48 9.73
CA PRO A 56 -9.94 -8.99 9.70
C PRO A 56 -9.24 -8.62 8.38
N ARG A 57 -8.05 -8.01 8.48
CA ARG A 57 -7.28 -7.54 7.31
C ARG A 57 -7.08 -8.63 6.25
N SER A 58 -6.77 -9.86 6.68
CA SER A 58 -6.58 -11.01 5.78
C SER A 58 -7.82 -11.32 4.95
N HIS A 59 -9.01 -11.09 5.51
CA HIS A 59 -10.28 -11.26 4.79
C HIS A 59 -10.47 -10.17 3.73
N GLU A 60 -10.25 -8.90 4.10
CA GLU A 60 -10.38 -7.79 3.16
C GLU A 60 -9.35 -7.85 2.02
N VAL A 61 -8.11 -8.20 2.33
CA VAL A 61 -7.07 -8.41 1.32
C VAL A 61 -7.46 -9.54 0.37
N ARG A 62 -7.97 -10.65 0.89
CA ARG A 62 -8.44 -11.77 0.06
C ARG A 62 -9.58 -11.34 -0.85
N ARG A 63 -10.61 -10.70 -0.30
CA ARG A 63 -11.76 -10.18 -1.05
C ARG A 63 -11.34 -9.26 -2.19
N LEU A 64 -10.40 -8.35 -1.94
CA LEU A 64 -9.84 -7.47 -2.97
C LEU A 64 -9.12 -8.27 -4.06
N LEU A 65 -8.25 -9.20 -3.68
CA LEU A 65 -7.46 -9.98 -4.63
C LEU A 65 -8.32 -10.94 -5.46
N ASP A 66 -9.38 -11.50 -4.89
CA ASP A 66 -10.33 -12.34 -5.60
C ASP A 66 -11.14 -11.49 -6.62
N ALA A 67 -11.65 -10.33 -6.20
CA ALA A 67 -12.32 -9.40 -7.10
C ALA A 67 -11.43 -8.93 -8.26
N ILE A 68 -10.14 -8.63 -8.00
CA ILE A 68 -9.15 -8.34 -9.04
C ILE A 68 -9.03 -9.53 -10.01
N GLY A 69 -8.91 -10.73 -9.46
CA GLY A 69 -8.79 -11.95 -10.25
C GLY A 69 -9.96 -12.20 -11.19
N ASP A 70 -11.17 -11.93 -10.71
CA ASP A 70 -12.42 -12.10 -11.49
C ASP A 70 -12.53 -11.05 -12.61
N VAL A 71 -12.26 -9.78 -12.28
CA VAL A 71 -12.28 -8.68 -13.26
C VAL A 71 -11.26 -8.91 -14.38
N ILE A 72 -10.05 -9.32 -14.04
CA ILE A 72 -9.02 -9.64 -15.03
C ILE A 72 -9.42 -10.84 -15.90
N ALA A 73 -9.99 -11.88 -15.30
CA ALA A 73 -10.46 -13.06 -16.04
C ALA A 73 -11.60 -12.73 -17.03
N ASP A 74 -12.45 -11.74 -16.68
CA ASP A 74 -13.52 -11.25 -17.55
C ASP A 74 -13.05 -10.23 -18.60
N GLY A 75 -11.75 -9.95 -18.67
CA GLY A 75 -11.16 -9.02 -19.63
C GLY A 75 -11.27 -7.54 -19.21
N GLY A 76 -11.55 -7.28 -17.95
CA GLY A 76 -11.64 -5.94 -17.38
C GLY A 76 -10.32 -5.38 -16.86
N ARG A 77 -10.36 -4.11 -16.46
CA ARG A 77 -9.25 -3.38 -15.86
C ARG A 77 -9.57 -2.97 -14.43
N VAL A 78 -8.58 -2.93 -13.58
CA VAL A 78 -8.74 -2.51 -12.19
C VAL A 78 -7.91 -1.26 -11.94
N LEU A 79 -8.53 -0.20 -11.42
CA LEU A 79 -7.83 0.95 -10.87
C LEU A 79 -7.93 0.92 -9.35
N ILE A 80 -6.78 1.03 -8.69
CA ILE A 80 -6.66 1.18 -7.25
C ILE A 80 -6.01 2.52 -6.95
N PRO A 81 -6.78 3.58 -6.69
CA PRO A 81 -6.23 4.84 -6.21
C PRO A 81 -5.62 4.63 -4.83
N ALA A 82 -4.37 5.02 -4.64
CA ALA A 82 -3.68 4.78 -3.38
C ALA A 82 -2.83 5.98 -2.95
N PHE A 83 -2.77 6.22 -1.64
CA PHE A 83 -1.79 7.15 -1.10
C PHE A 83 -0.38 6.63 -1.41
N ALA A 84 0.49 7.55 -1.83
CA ALA A 84 1.83 7.20 -2.28
C ALA A 84 2.69 6.57 -1.19
N VAL A 85 2.46 6.94 0.08
CA VAL A 85 3.21 6.43 1.25
C VAL A 85 2.37 5.39 1.99
N GLY A 86 2.94 4.21 2.21
CA GLY A 86 2.38 3.13 3.02
C GLY A 86 1.35 2.29 2.26
N ARG A 87 0.17 2.83 1.94
CA ARG A 87 -0.93 2.06 1.35
C ARG A 87 -0.57 1.44 -0.01
N ALA A 88 0.08 2.20 -0.88
CA ALA A 88 0.48 1.70 -2.19
C ALA A 88 1.48 0.55 -2.08
N GLN A 89 2.46 0.62 -1.19
CA GLN A 89 3.44 -0.44 -0.96
C GLN A 89 2.77 -1.72 -0.45
N GLU A 90 1.81 -1.59 0.47
CA GLU A 90 1.00 -2.72 0.96
C GLU A 90 0.27 -3.44 -0.19
N LEU A 91 -0.36 -2.67 -1.09
CA LEU A 91 -1.09 -3.20 -2.24
C LEU A 91 -0.15 -3.88 -3.23
N VAL A 92 0.98 -3.26 -3.55
CA VAL A 92 1.98 -3.83 -4.47
C VAL A 92 2.51 -5.16 -3.93
N LEU A 93 2.86 -5.23 -2.65
CA LEU A 93 3.36 -6.47 -2.03
C LEU A 93 2.27 -7.54 -1.93
N ALA A 94 1.03 -7.17 -1.63
CA ALA A 94 -0.10 -8.11 -1.61
C ALA A 94 -0.34 -8.73 -3.01
N LEU A 95 -0.35 -7.90 -4.06
CA LEU A 95 -0.47 -8.36 -5.46
C LEU A 95 0.72 -9.22 -5.89
N ARG A 96 1.95 -8.80 -5.58
CA ARG A 96 3.15 -9.60 -5.83
C ARG A 96 3.03 -11.00 -5.22
N ASN A 97 2.62 -11.08 -3.96
CA ASN A 97 2.44 -12.35 -3.26
C ASN A 97 1.31 -13.20 -3.87
N TYR A 98 0.21 -12.54 -4.26
CA TYR A 98 -0.91 -13.20 -4.93
C TYR A 98 -0.50 -13.81 -6.28
N ILE A 99 0.15 -13.04 -7.15
CA ILE A 99 0.66 -13.48 -8.45
C ILE A 99 1.62 -14.66 -8.27
N ARG A 100 2.57 -14.54 -7.33
CA ARG A 100 3.55 -15.60 -7.04
C ARG A 100 2.89 -16.89 -6.58
N ARG A 101 1.87 -16.80 -5.71
CA ARG A 101 1.15 -17.95 -5.17
C ARG A 101 0.25 -18.62 -6.18
N THR A 102 -0.51 -17.84 -6.94
CA THR A 102 -1.53 -18.34 -7.88
C THR A 102 -0.98 -18.67 -9.26
N LYS A 103 0.23 -18.19 -9.57
CA LYS A 103 0.85 -18.27 -10.91
C LYS A 103 0.03 -17.58 -12.00
N LYS A 104 -0.95 -16.76 -11.62
CA LYS A 104 -1.70 -15.93 -12.57
C LYS A 104 -0.75 -14.91 -13.23
N LYS A 105 -0.98 -14.61 -14.51
CA LYS A 105 -0.18 -13.64 -15.27
C LYS A 105 -1.08 -12.54 -15.77
N PHE A 106 -0.87 -11.35 -15.26
CA PHE A 106 -1.47 -10.11 -15.75
C PHE A 106 -0.57 -8.94 -15.39
N PRO A 107 -0.54 -7.87 -16.21
CA PRO A 107 0.28 -6.71 -15.92
C PRO A 107 -0.29 -5.91 -14.76
N VAL A 108 0.61 -5.42 -13.91
CA VAL A 108 0.32 -4.48 -12.83
C VAL A 108 1.16 -3.24 -13.03
N TYR A 109 0.54 -2.10 -13.19
CA TYR A 109 1.21 -0.82 -13.42
C TYR A 109 1.16 0.04 -12.17
N VAL A 110 2.31 0.59 -11.78
CA VAL A 110 2.45 1.48 -10.63
C VAL A 110 2.85 2.87 -11.13
N ASP A 111 2.01 3.88 -10.87
CA ASP A 111 2.21 5.22 -11.40
C ASP A 111 2.14 6.33 -10.33
N GLY A 112 2.76 7.45 -10.64
CA GLY A 112 2.80 8.64 -9.81
C GLY A 112 3.91 8.61 -8.75
N LEU A 113 3.71 9.34 -7.65
CA LEU A 113 4.68 9.45 -6.55
C LEU A 113 5.01 8.12 -5.87
N ILE A 114 4.18 7.10 -6.05
CA ILE A 114 4.39 5.75 -5.50
C ILE A 114 5.78 5.22 -5.87
N ARG A 115 6.24 5.50 -7.09
CA ARG A 115 7.56 5.07 -7.58
C ARG A 115 8.72 5.60 -6.74
N ASN A 116 8.66 6.89 -6.41
CA ASN A 116 9.69 7.54 -5.59
C ASN A 116 9.67 6.96 -4.17
N VAL A 117 8.49 6.72 -3.62
CA VAL A 117 8.33 6.12 -2.30
C VAL A 117 8.83 4.67 -2.30
N ASN A 118 8.54 3.88 -3.33
CA ASN A 118 9.08 2.52 -3.46
C ASN A 118 10.61 2.53 -3.45
N ALA A 119 11.26 3.47 -4.14
CA ALA A 119 12.71 3.63 -4.11
C ALA A 119 13.21 3.94 -2.68
N VAL A 120 12.54 4.83 -1.95
CA VAL A 120 12.89 5.12 -0.54
C VAL A 120 12.78 3.87 0.33
N PHE A 121 11.72 3.07 0.17
CA PHE A 121 11.57 1.81 0.92
C PHE A 121 12.68 0.81 0.58
N SER A 122 13.03 0.65 -0.69
CA SER A 122 14.10 -0.26 -1.13
C SER A 122 15.47 0.15 -0.60
N HIS A 123 15.75 1.46 -0.51
CA HIS A 123 17.02 1.97 0.03
C HIS A 123 17.09 1.96 1.56
N ASN A 124 15.97 1.74 2.24
CA ASN A 124 15.90 1.74 3.71
C ASN A 124 15.34 0.43 4.28
N PRO A 125 15.94 -0.73 3.95
CA PRO A 125 15.40 -2.04 4.30
C PRO A 125 15.28 -2.29 5.80
N HIS A 126 16.05 -1.59 6.62
CA HIS A 126 16.04 -1.76 8.08
C HIS A 126 14.70 -1.38 8.74
N TYR A 127 13.89 -0.57 8.06
CA TYR A 127 12.56 -0.17 8.52
C TYR A 127 11.44 -1.10 8.03
N LEU A 128 11.77 -2.06 7.17
CA LEU A 128 10.79 -3.02 6.65
C LEU A 128 10.56 -4.18 7.64
N ALA A 129 9.40 -4.80 7.53
CA ALA A 129 9.10 -6.05 8.21
C ALA A 129 10.15 -7.12 7.84
N ASP A 130 10.49 -7.98 8.78
CA ASP A 130 11.61 -8.94 8.72
C ASP A 130 11.71 -9.71 7.40
N ARG A 131 10.58 -10.10 6.85
CA ARG A 131 10.50 -10.83 5.59
C ARG A 131 11.10 -10.02 4.44
N TYR A 132 10.60 -8.82 4.24
CA TYR A 132 11.03 -7.95 3.12
C TYR A 132 12.39 -7.32 3.38
N ARG A 133 12.74 -7.07 4.64
CA ARG A 133 14.09 -6.67 5.02
C ARG A 133 15.13 -7.69 4.56
N LYS A 134 14.89 -8.99 4.81
CA LYS A 134 15.79 -10.07 4.40
C LYS A 134 15.90 -10.18 2.86
N GLU A 135 14.78 -10.04 2.15
CA GLU A 135 14.78 -10.04 0.67
C GLU A 135 15.59 -8.85 0.14
N ALA A 136 15.32 -7.62 0.63
CA ALA A 136 16.04 -6.42 0.20
C ALA A 136 17.55 -6.46 0.51
N LEU A 137 17.95 -6.95 1.69
CA LEU A 137 19.37 -7.09 2.05
C LEU A 137 20.11 -8.11 1.20
N ARG A 138 19.41 -9.06 0.54
CA ARG A 138 19.97 -9.94 -0.47
C ARG A 138 20.02 -9.34 -1.87
N GLY A 139 19.59 -8.09 -2.03
CA GLY A 139 19.52 -7.40 -3.32
C GLY A 139 18.31 -7.80 -4.17
N GLU A 140 17.30 -8.46 -3.59
CA GLU A 140 16.09 -8.83 -4.32
C GLU A 140 15.20 -7.60 -4.56
N GLU A 141 14.64 -7.48 -5.78
CA GLU A 141 13.67 -6.43 -6.10
C GLU A 141 12.35 -6.69 -5.36
N LEU A 142 11.87 -5.69 -4.61
CA LEU A 142 10.70 -5.84 -3.76
C LEU A 142 9.39 -5.52 -4.50
N PHE A 143 9.38 -4.48 -5.31
CA PHE A 143 8.15 -3.89 -5.82
C PHE A 143 7.90 -4.18 -7.30
N TYR A 144 8.96 -4.24 -8.12
CA TYR A 144 8.87 -4.34 -9.58
C TYR A 144 9.29 -5.71 -10.08
N THR A 145 8.49 -6.72 -9.79
CA THR A 145 8.75 -8.11 -10.15
C THR A 145 7.44 -8.84 -10.48
N ASN A 146 7.52 -9.98 -11.15
CA ASN A 146 6.36 -10.82 -11.49
C ASN A 146 5.27 -10.10 -12.32
N GLY A 147 5.65 -9.25 -13.26
CA GLY A 147 4.72 -8.50 -14.10
C GLY A 147 4.22 -7.20 -13.47
N ILE A 148 4.86 -6.74 -12.38
CA ILE A 148 4.63 -5.42 -11.79
C ILE A 148 5.65 -4.45 -12.38
N GLU A 149 5.20 -3.38 -13.00
CA GLU A 149 6.02 -2.43 -13.71
C GLU A 149 5.74 -0.98 -13.26
N SER A 150 6.79 -0.15 -13.28
CA SER A 150 6.64 1.29 -13.04
C SER A 150 6.32 2.04 -14.31
N VAL A 151 5.34 2.93 -14.26
CA VAL A 151 5.04 3.86 -15.36
C VAL A 151 5.87 5.13 -15.15
N THR A 152 6.80 5.39 -16.05
CA THR A 152 7.78 6.48 -15.90
C THR A 152 7.49 7.69 -16.76
N THR A 153 6.71 7.53 -17.83
CA THR A 153 6.42 8.59 -18.79
C THR A 153 4.92 8.74 -19.07
N LYS A 154 4.53 9.93 -19.51
CA LYS A 154 3.16 10.16 -20.00
C LYS A 154 2.83 9.25 -21.18
N ALA A 155 3.76 9.05 -22.10
CA ALA A 155 3.54 8.21 -23.28
C ALA A 155 3.25 6.74 -22.90
N GLN A 156 3.92 6.20 -21.87
CA GLN A 156 3.60 4.88 -21.35
C GLN A 156 2.17 4.84 -20.76
N ARG A 157 1.80 5.86 -19.98
CA ARG A 157 0.45 5.98 -19.43
C ARG A 157 -0.60 6.01 -20.52
N ASP A 158 -0.43 6.87 -21.50
CA ASP A 158 -1.35 7.01 -22.62
C ASP A 158 -1.49 5.69 -23.39
N LYS A 159 -0.40 4.96 -23.59
CA LYS A 159 -0.41 3.61 -24.20
C LYS A 159 -1.22 2.60 -23.36
N ILE A 160 -1.03 2.56 -22.04
CA ILE A 160 -1.76 1.67 -21.14
C ILE A 160 -3.27 1.99 -21.20
N ILE A 161 -3.62 3.27 -21.17
CA ILE A 161 -5.01 3.70 -21.27
C ILE A 161 -5.62 3.28 -22.62
N ALA A 162 -4.91 3.49 -23.71
CA ALA A 162 -5.39 3.22 -25.06
C ALA A 162 -5.46 1.74 -25.42
N SER A 163 -4.64 0.89 -24.78
CA SER A 163 -4.57 -0.55 -25.12
C SER A 163 -5.88 -1.29 -24.88
N GLY A 164 -6.63 -0.88 -23.86
CA GLY A 164 -7.83 -1.63 -23.43
C GLY A 164 -7.57 -3.00 -22.80
N GLU A 165 -6.32 -3.43 -22.74
CA GLU A 165 -5.92 -4.73 -22.23
C GLU A 165 -6.18 -4.89 -20.72
N PRO A 166 -6.57 -6.11 -20.27
CA PRO A 166 -6.77 -6.38 -18.86
C PRO A 166 -5.51 -6.10 -18.03
N CYS A 167 -5.62 -5.26 -17.03
CA CYS A 167 -4.50 -4.91 -16.17
C CYS A 167 -4.96 -4.36 -14.82
N VAL A 168 -4.05 -4.34 -13.86
CA VAL A 168 -4.22 -3.64 -12.59
C VAL A 168 -3.39 -2.38 -12.62
N ILE A 169 -3.94 -1.25 -12.20
CA ILE A 169 -3.24 0.03 -12.10
C ILE A 169 -3.33 0.51 -10.66
N ILE A 170 -2.18 0.73 -10.03
CA ILE A 170 -2.06 1.36 -8.72
C ILE A 170 -1.53 2.76 -8.93
N ALA A 171 -2.33 3.78 -8.64
CA ALA A 171 -1.97 5.15 -8.96
C ALA A 171 -2.24 6.13 -7.81
N SER A 172 -1.35 7.11 -7.63
CA SER A 172 -1.58 8.22 -6.69
C SER A 172 -2.32 9.39 -7.38
N SER A 173 -3.19 10.15 -6.69
CA SER A 173 -3.51 10.09 -5.27
C SER A 173 -4.62 9.09 -4.96
N GLY A 174 -4.71 8.70 -3.68
CA GLY A 174 -5.76 7.79 -3.21
C GLY A 174 -7.17 8.39 -3.14
N MET A 175 -7.31 9.71 -3.30
CA MET A 175 -8.59 10.41 -3.21
C MET A 175 -9.13 10.88 -4.58
N LEU A 176 -8.47 10.54 -5.67
CA LEU A 176 -8.82 11.01 -7.04
C LEU A 176 -8.86 12.54 -7.20
N THR A 177 -8.25 13.30 -6.30
CA THR A 177 -8.26 14.77 -6.30
C THR A 177 -6.96 15.40 -6.79
N GLY A 178 -6.09 14.62 -7.43
CA GLY A 178 -4.80 15.06 -7.95
C GLY A 178 -3.90 13.89 -8.28
N GLY A 179 -2.68 14.18 -8.70
CA GLY A 179 -1.78 13.15 -9.18
C GLY A 179 -2.22 12.55 -10.51
N VAL A 180 -1.97 11.26 -10.70
CA VAL A 180 -2.26 10.57 -11.98
C VAL A 180 -3.49 9.66 -11.92
N SER A 181 -3.99 9.35 -10.73
CA SER A 181 -5.15 8.48 -10.58
C SER A 181 -6.44 9.01 -11.25
N PRO A 182 -6.76 10.34 -11.25
CA PRO A 182 -7.92 10.85 -11.99
C PRO A 182 -7.84 10.58 -13.48
N VAL A 183 -6.65 10.69 -14.07
CA VAL A 183 -6.44 10.45 -15.52
C VAL A 183 -6.81 9.03 -15.92
N TYR A 184 -6.50 8.05 -15.06
CA TYR A 184 -6.92 6.67 -15.26
C TYR A 184 -8.41 6.48 -14.98
N ALA A 185 -8.94 7.11 -13.92
CA ALA A 185 -10.33 6.97 -13.53
C ALA A 185 -11.29 7.40 -14.64
N GLU A 186 -11.04 8.55 -15.27
CA GLU A 186 -11.84 9.07 -16.39
C GLU A 186 -12.03 8.05 -17.52
N ARG A 187 -11.06 7.16 -17.73
CA ARG A 187 -11.08 6.15 -18.79
C ARG A 187 -11.56 4.78 -18.33
N ILE A 188 -11.33 4.46 -17.07
CA ILE A 188 -11.68 3.13 -16.53
C ILE A 188 -13.15 3.04 -16.14
N VAL A 189 -13.73 4.12 -15.57
CA VAL A 189 -15.12 4.11 -15.12
C VAL A 189 -16.15 3.88 -16.24
N GLU A 190 -15.80 4.18 -17.49
CA GLU A 190 -16.68 3.96 -18.64
C GLU A 190 -16.91 2.48 -18.97
N GLY A 191 -16.02 1.60 -18.57
CA GLY A 191 -16.07 0.17 -18.89
C GLY A 191 -16.86 -0.64 -17.88
N ARG A 192 -17.94 -1.29 -18.29
CA ARG A 192 -18.82 -2.11 -17.41
C ARG A 192 -18.12 -3.27 -16.72
N LYS A 193 -17.00 -3.74 -17.26
CA LYS A 193 -16.20 -4.84 -16.72
C LYS A 193 -15.08 -4.35 -15.78
N ASN A 194 -14.91 -3.05 -15.69
CA ASN A 194 -13.81 -2.46 -14.93
C ASN A 194 -14.19 -2.27 -13.46
N LEU A 195 -13.17 -2.25 -12.60
CA LEU A 195 -13.31 -2.05 -11.17
C LEU A 195 -12.50 -0.82 -10.73
N LEU A 196 -13.15 0.05 -9.97
CA LEU A 196 -12.51 1.05 -9.14
C LEU A 196 -12.56 0.54 -7.69
N ALA A 197 -11.39 0.29 -7.06
CA ALA A 197 -11.28 -0.37 -5.76
C ALA A 197 -10.58 0.50 -4.72
#